data_8d63f03f34cfeb4d804400808b3ab764
#
_entry.id   8d63f03f34cfeb4d804400808b3ab764
#
_cell.length_a   1.000
_cell.length_b   1.000
_cell.length_c   1.000
_cell.angle_alpha   90.00
_cell.angle_beta   90.00
_cell.angle_gamma   90.00
#
_symmetry.space_group_name_H-M   'P 1'
#
loop_
_entity.id
_entity.type
_entity.pdbx_description
1 polymer ?
#
loop_
_entity_poly.entity_id
_entity_poly.type
_entity_poly.pdbx_seq_one_letter_code
_entity_poly.pdbx_strand_id
1 'polypeptide(L)'
;MISFMRTKSRSIKCTLSENVLVSFGENDYNLDAEFVDTDYFSIFSFPTFIGDSAKPMPDQNSVAITEEVSKKLFGTTNGLGKIVRLQIGKEEKPFTVSGILKNIPNNSSINFEIAIPFTTHWDYKEYVDAWDSRNHPVYVQLEEGVTTSQFEKSTVDFTLLHNEEQINNMKRDGAQPDVNGNYAQLKLLPSTDMHFANFNAETLQVKRTFPYLVLGIAFLIVFI
;
A
#
# COMPACT_ATOMS: atom_id res chain seq x y z
N MET A 1 -9.54 1.94 -15.79
CA MET A 1 -9.75 2.35 -14.37
C MET A 1 -9.25 3.74 -14.10
N ILE A 2 -7.98 3.99 -14.25
CA ILE A 2 -7.32 5.26 -13.89
C ILE A 2 -7.98 6.48 -14.56
N SER A 3 -8.49 6.37 -15.80
CA SER A 3 -9.10 7.51 -16.51
C SER A 3 -10.42 7.97 -15.92
N PHE A 4 -11.28 7.07 -15.43
CA PHE A 4 -12.60 7.41 -14.87
C PHE A 4 -12.47 7.99 -13.45
N MET A 5 -11.57 7.46 -12.63
CA MET A 5 -11.33 7.96 -11.28
C MET A 5 -10.52 9.27 -11.24
N ARG A 6 -9.80 9.62 -12.32
CA ARG A 6 -8.98 10.84 -12.42
C ARG A 6 -9.78 12.15 -12.36
N THR A 7 -11.09 12.15 -12.57
CA THR A 7 -11.89 13.38 -12.53
C THR A 7 -12.07 13.98 -11.14
N LYS A 8 -11.77 13.21 -10.08
CA LYS A 8 -11.90 13.66 -8.67
C LYS A 8 -10.75 13.20 -7.78
N SER A 9 -9.74 12.53 -8.34
CA SER A 9 -8.55 12.13 -7.61
C SER A 9 -7.29 12.65 -8.29
N ARG A 10 -6.38 13.20 -7.50
CA ARG A 10 -5.07 13.66 -7.93
C ARG A 10 -4.14 12.48 -8.21
N SER A 11 -4.22 11.43 -7.41
CA SER A 11 -3.39 10.25 -7.53
C SER A 11 -4.07 9.02 -6.94
N ILE A 12 -3.83 7.86 -7.55
CA ILE A 12 -4.26 6.54 -7.07
C ILE A 12 -3.04 5.63 -7.10
N LYS A 13 -2.73 4.97 -5.99
CA LYS A 13 -1.53 4.12 -5.82
C LYS A 13 -1.89 2.77 -5.25
N CYS A 14 -1.35 1.74 -5.86
CA CYS A 14 -1.43 0.37 -5.38
C CYS A 14 -0.18 0.02 -4.58
N THR A 15 -0.33 -0.80 -3.55
CA THR A 15 0.79 -1.33 -2.78
C THR A 15 0.53 -2.78 -2.37
N LEU A 16 1.59 -3.54 -2.14
CA LEU A 16 1.51 -4.92 -1.64
C LEU A 16 2.77 -5.23 -0.84
N SER A 17 2.58 -5.64 0.41
CA SER A 17 3.67 -6.02 1.31
C SER A 17 3.94 -7.53 1.21
N GLU A 18 5.20 -7.91 1.02
CA GLU A 18 5.66 -9.30 0.91
C GLU A 18 7.11 -9.42 1.39
N ASN A 19 7.49 -10.61 1.86
CA ASN A 19 8.91 -10.92 2.11
C ASN A 19 9.59 -11.37 0.84
N VAL A 20 10.72 -10.74 0.49
CA VAL A 20 11.47 -11.03 -0.73
C VAL A 20 12.91 -11.42 -0.40
N LEU A 21 13.38 -12.50 -1.01
CA LEU A 21 14.79 -12.90 -0.94
C LEU A 21 15.63 -12.01 -1.86
N VAL A 22 16.60 -11.32 -1.28
CA VAL A 22 17.52 -10.40 -1.96
C VAL A 22 18.93 -10.95 -1.89
N SER A 23 19.56 -11.21 -3.04
CA SER A 23 20.92 -11.73 -3.16
C SER A 23 21.89 -10.63 -3.54
N PHE A 24 23.01 -10.56 -2.81
CA PHE A 24 24.16 -9.72 -3.15
C PHE A 24 25.46 -10.46 -2.88
N GLY A 25 26.30 -10.62 -3.91
CA GLY A 25 27.50 -11.49 -3.83
C GLY A 25 27.11 -12.94 -3.60
N GLU A 26 27.65 -13.53 -2.54
CA GLU A 26 27.36 -14.92 -2.12
C GLU A 26 26.34 -15.00 -0.98
N ASN A 27 25.77 -13.88 -0.57
CA ASN A 27 24.86 -13.80 0.57
C ASN A 27 23.43 -13.52 0.12
N ASP A 28 22.50 -14.17 0.81
CA ASP A 28 21.06 -14.00 0.65
C ASP A 28 20.46 -13.38 1.91
N TYR A 29 19.52 -12.45 1.70
CA TYR A 29 18.85 -11.70 2.76
C TYR A 29 17.34 -11.73 2.54
N ASN A 30 16.60 -12.06 3.58
CA ASN A 30 15.15 -11.91 3.55
C ASN A 30 14.80 -10.50 4.01
N LEU A 31 14.11 -9.74 3.16
CA LEU A 31 13.74 -8.35 3.41
C LEU A 31 12.24 -8.15 3.33
N ASP A 32 11.72 -7.28 4.20
CA ASP A 32 10.34 -6.81 4.12
C ASP A 32 10.21 -5.85 2.92
N ALA A 33 9.54 -6.32 1.88
CA ALA A 33 9.36 -5.59 0.63
C ALA A 33 7.98 -4.96 0.55
N GLU A 34 7.92 -3.76 -0.01
CA GLU A 34 6.69 -3.11 -0.44
C GLU A 34 6.71 -2.96 -1.95
N PHE A 35 5.81 -3.66 -2.65
CA PHE A 35 5.60 -3.46 -4.08
C PHE A 35 4.72 -2.23 -4.27
N VAL A 36 5.22 -1.22 -4.96
CA VAL A 36 4.57 0.09 -5.07
C VAL A 36 4.60 0.61 -6.51
N ASP A 37 3.64 1.45 -6.85
CA ASP A 37 3.70 2.24 -8.08
C ASP A 37 4.94 3.14 -8.05
N THR A 38 5.58 3.37 -9.21
CA THR A 38 6.84 4.13 -9.30
C THR A 38 6.73 5.56 -8.80
N ASP A 39 5.53 6.14 -8.83
CA ASP A 39 5.23 7.47 -8.30
C ASP A 39 4.54 7.46 -6.92
N TYR A 40 4.56 6.32 -6.22
CA TYR A 40 4.08 6.15 -4.83
C TYR A 40 4.63 7.21 -3.89
N PHE A 41 5.90 7.55 -4.06
CA PHE A 41 6.59 8.60 -3.30
C PHE A 41 6.05 10.02 -3.54
N SER A 42 5.16 10.21 -4.51
CA SER A 42 4.45 11.48 -4.70
C SER A 42 3.32 11.70 -3.68
N ILE A 43 2.77 10.62 -3.12
CA ILE A 43 1.74 10.68 -2.08
C ILE A 43 2.37 10.59 -0.69
N PHE A 44 3.32 9.65 -0.53
CA PHE A 44 3.95 9.36 0.76
C PHE A 44 5.35 9.95 0.81
N SER A 45 5.59 10.79 1.83
CA SER A 45 6.88 11.46 2.03
C SER A 45 7.83 10.54 2.79
N PHE A 46 8.61 9.75 2.07
CA PHE A 46 9.75 9.02 2.63
C PHE A 46 11.02 9.83 2.42
N PRO A 47 11.67 10.34 3.49
CA PRO A 47 12.88 11.15 3.32
C PRO A 47 13.97 10.33 2.63
N THR A 48 14.47 10.81 1.50
CA THR A 48 15.57 10.20 0.77
C THR A 48 16.89 10.63 1.39
N PHE A 49 17.79 9.68 1.63
CA PHE A 49 19.15 9.93 2.10
C PHE A 49 20.11 10.16 0.93
N ILE A 50 20.03 9.29 -0.12
CA ILE A 50 20.81 9.41 -1.35
C ILE A 50 19.91 9.06 -2.54
N GLY A 51 19.98 9.83 -3.60
CA GLY A 51 19.19 9.66 -4.82
C GLY A 51 18.18 10.79 -5.02
N ASP A 52 17.33 10.64 -6.04
CA ASP A 52 16.27 11.59 -6.32
C ASP A 52 15.09 11.39 -5.35
N SER A 53 14.81 12.41 -4.54
CA SER A 53 13.70 12.36 -3.57
C SER A 53 12.32 12.34 -4.21
N ALA A 54 12.18 12.85 -5.42
CA ALA A 54 10.92 12.86 -6.15
C ALA A 54 10.65 11.52 -6.86
N LYS A 55 11.73 10.85 -7.29
CA LYS A 55 11.66 9.57 -8.02
C LYS A 55 12.80 8.63 -7.57
N PRO A 56 12.73 8.11 -6.34
CA PRO A 56 13.75 7.16 -5.85
C PRO A 56 13.80 5.87 -6.65
N MET A 57 12.74 5.55 -7.41
CA MET A 57 12.67 4.45 -8.37
C MET A 57 12.25 5.02 -9.75
N PRO A 58 13.21 5.38 -10.64
CA PRO A 58 12.89 6.01 -11.92
C PRO A 58 12.26 5.08 -12.95
N ASP A 59 12.47 3.77 -12.84
CA ASP A 59 12.02 2.76 -13.81
C ASP A 59 11.68 1.41 -13.15
N GLN A 60 11.24 0.44 -13.95
CA GLN A 60 10.81 -0.89 -13.50
C GLN A 60 11.96 -1.82 -13.08
N ASN A 61 13.22 -1.47 -13.34
CA ASN A 61 14.39 -2.24 -12.92
C ASN A 61 15.12 -1.59 -11.75
N SER A 62 14.49 -0.61 -11.14
CA SER A 62 15.03 0.18 -10.04
C SER A 62 14.35 -0.19 -8.72
N VAL A 63 15.11 -0.20 -7.63
CA VAL A 63 14.60 -0.37 -6.26
C VAL A 63 15.10 0.73 -5.36
N ALA A 64 14.30 1.05 -4.33
CA ALA A 64 14.73 1.92 -3.24
C ALA A 64 14.84 1.09 -1.96
N ILE A 65 15.93 1.27 -1.19
CA ILE A 65 16.20 0.55 0.05
C ILE A 65 16.42 1.53 1.20
N THR A 66 16.27 1.07 2.43
CA THR A 66 16.60 1.89 3.60
C THR A 66 18.12 1.98 3.82
N GLU A 67 18.58 2.99 4.59
CA GLU A 67 20.00 3.11 5.01
C GLU A 67 20.49 1.86 5.73
N GLU A 68 19.65 1.24 6.56
CA GLU A 68 19.97 0.03 7.30
C GLU A 68 20.20 -1.14 6.35
N VAL A 69 19.34 -1.33 5.36
CA VAL A 69 19.50 -2.36 4.32
C VAL A 69 20.76 -2.10 3.49
N SER A 70 21.06 -0.85 3.14
CA SER A 70 22.30 -0.52 2.44
C SER A 70 23.55 -0.94 3.24
N LYS A 71 23.55 -0.69 4.56
CA LYS A 71 24.63 -1.16 5.44
C LYS A 71 24.68 -2.69 5.54
N LYS A 72 23.52 -3.34 5.66
CA LYS A 72 23.38 -4.80 5.77
C LYS A 72 23.91 -5.52 4.53
N LEU A 73 23.54 -5.03 3.33
CA LEU A 73 23.93 -5.65 2.06
C LEU A 73 25.36 -5.30 1.63
N PHE A 74 25.77 -4.05 1.80
CA PHE A 74 26.97 -3.49 1.16
C PHE A 74 28.07 -3.07 2.14
N GLY A 75 27.81 -3.12 3.45
CA GLY A 75 28.74 -2.60 4.46
C GLY A 75 28.86 -1.06 4.49
N THR A 76 28.03 -0.35 3.72
CA THR A 76 28.06 1.11 3.59
C THR A 76 26.65 1.68 3.42
N THR A 77 26.43 2.93 3.84
CA THR A 77 25.17 3.65 3.57
C THR A 77 25.03 4.11 2.11
N ASN A 78 26.11 4.08 1.33
CA ASN A 78 26.08 4.46 -0.08
C ASN A 78 26.08 3.22 -0.99
N GLY A 79 24.92 2.59 -1.12
CA GLY A 79 24.70 1.49 -2.06
C GLY A 79 24.12 1.90 -3.41
N LEU A 80 24.05 3.21 -3.72
CA LEU A 80 23.49 3.70 -4.97
C LEU A 80 24.22 3.12 -6.19
N GLY A 81 23.46 2.70 -7.19
CA GLY A 81 23.98 2.10 -8.43
C GLY A 81 24.43 0.65 -8.31
N LYS A 82 24.41 0.05 -7.12
CA LYS A 82 24.70 -1.39 -6.96
C LYS A 82 23.54 -2.23 -7.48
N ILE A 83 23.89 -3.41 -8.02
CA ILE A 83 22.90 -4.36 -8.54
C ILE A 83 22.69 -5.43 -7.48
N VAL A 84 21.43 -5.68 -7.16
CA VAL A 84 20.94 -6.78 -6.32
C VAL A 84 20.06 -7.72 -7.15
N ARG A 85 19.98 -8.98 -6.78
CA ARG A 85 19.06 -9.93 -7.40
C ARG A 85 17.91 -10.21 -6.43
N LEU A 86 16.70 -10.12 -6.92
CA LEU A 86 15.47 -10.37 -6.15
C LEU A 86 14.78 -11.62 -6.68
N GLN A 87 14.43 -12.52 -5.77
CA GLN A 87 13.57 -13.65 -6.07
C GLN A 87 12.11 -13.17 -6.03
N ILE A 88 11.48 -13.01 -7.21
CA ILE A 88 10.09 -12.60 -7.36
C ILE A 88 9.29 -13.79 -7.91
N GLY A 89 8.47 -14.40 -7.06
CA GLY A 89 7.84 -15.68 -7.37
C GLY A 89 8.89 -16.77 -7.63
N LYS A 90 8.90 -17.32 -8.86
CA LYS A 90 9.86 -18.36 -9.28
C LYS A 90 11.07 -17.82 -10.04
N GLU A 91 11.13 -16.52 -10.29
CA GLU A 91 12.16 -15.88 -11.10
C GLU A 91 13.10 -15.04 -10.27
N GLU A 92 14.40 -15.16 -10.53
CA GLU A 92 15.41 -14.26 -9.99
C GLU A 92 15.68 -13.15 -11.03
N LYS A 93 15.53 -11.89 -10.61
CA LYS A 93 15.68 -10.72 -11.49
C LYS A 93 16.69 -9.72 -10.90
N PRO A 94 17.55 -9.11 -11.74
CA PRO A 94 18.44 -8.06 -11.31
C PRO A 94 17.73 -6.71 -11.22
N PHE A 95 18.01 -5.95 -10.15
CA PHE A 95 17.54 -4.60 -9.95
C PHE A 95 18.70 -3.68 -9.55
N THR A 96 18.63 -2.44 -9.98
CA THR A 96 19.59 -1.40 -9.58
C THR A 96 19.05 -0.63 -8.38
N VAL A 97 19.85 -0.48 -7.34
CA VAL A 97 19.54 0.42 -6.22
C VAL A 97 19.65 1.86 -6.71
N SER A 98 18.52 2.54 -6.86
CA SER A 98 18.42 3.90 -7.41
C SER A 98 18.05 4.95 -6.35
N GLY A 99 17.61 4.51 -5.16
CA GLY A 99 17.30 5.37 -4.03
C GLY A 99 17.68 4.72 -2.71
N ILE A 100 18.23 5.53 -1.80
CA ILE A 100 18.43 5.13 -0.40
C ILE A 100 17.58 6.05 0.46
N LEU A 101 16.60 5.46 1.11
CA LEU A 101 15.66 6.14 2.00
C LEU A 101 16.23 6.17 3.42
N LYS A 102 15.88 7.19 4.19
CA LYS A 102 16.10 7.14 5.63
C LYS A 102 15.31 6.00 6.24
N ASN A 103 15.82 5.46 7.35
CA ASN A 103 15.10 4.41 8.07
C ASN A 103 13.70 4.89 8.47
N ILE A 104 12.73 4.02 8.26
CA ILE A 104 11.33 4.30 8.57
C ILE A 104 11.14 4.12 10.09
N PRO A 105 10.54 5.09 10.79
CA PRO A 105 10.30 4.97 12.22
C PRO A 105 9.36 3.81 12.54
N ASN A 106 9.62 3.08 13.64
CA ASN A 106 8.82 1.92 14.06
C ASN A 106 7.34 2.23 14.38
N ASN A 107 7.01 3.51 14.58
CA ASN A 107 5.63 3.97 14.78
C ASN A 107 4.93 4.37 13.47
N SER A 108 5.54 4.15 12.33
CA SER A 108 4.90 4.36 11.03
C SER A 108 3.90 3.23 10.73
N SER A 109 2.75 3.60 10.17
CA SER A 109 1.76 2.63 9.67
C SER A 109 2.20 1.90 8.40
N ILE A 110 3.18 2.46 7.70
CA ILE A 110 3.80 1.89 6.52
C ILE A 110 5.26 1.66 6.87
N ASN A 111 5.68 0.40 6.80
CA ASN A 111 7.06 0.03 7.10
C ASN A 111 7.54 -1.01 6.09
N PHE A 112 8.72 -0.81 5.55
CA PHE A 112 9.38 -1.73 4.62
C PHE A 112 10.89 -1.49 4.64
N GLU A 113 11.64 -2.51 4.22
CA GLU A 113 13.10 -2.47 4.06
C GLU A 113 13.51 -2.13 2.61
N ILE A 114 12.70 -2.59 1.64
CA ILE A 114 12.91 -2.38 0.21
C ILE A 114 11.58 -2.06 -0.50
N ALA A 115 11.59 -1.04 -1.36
CA ALA A 115 10.50 -0.74 -2.28
C ALA A 115 10.80 -1.25 -3.68
N ILE A 116 9.84 -1.95 -4.29
CA ILE A 116 9.96 -2.62 -5.59
C ILE A 116 8.82 -2.15 -6.49
N PRO A 117 9.02 -1.95 -7.81
CA PRO A 117 7.92 -1.57 -8.70
C PRO A 117 6.82 -2.63 -8.73
N PHE A 118 5.57 -2.23 -8.47
CA PHE A 118 4.39 -3.10 -8.39
C PHE A 118 4.18 -3.94 -9.66
N THR A 119 4.49 -3.38 -10.82
CA THR A 119 4.38 -4.06 -12.12
C THR A 119 5.32 -5.27 -12.28
N THR A 120 6.30 -5.43 -11.38
CA THR A 120 7.24 -6.56 -11.40
C THR A 120 6.78 -7.74 -10.55
N HIS A 121 5.72 -7.54 -9.74
CA HIS A 121 5.15 -8.61 -8.94
C HIS A 121 4.73 -9.78 -9.82
N TRP A 122 4.93 -11.01 -9.34
CA TRP A 122 4.80 -12.23 -10.15
C TRP A 122 3.38 -12.46 -10.68
N ASP A 123 2.36 -12.03 -9.99
CA ASP A 123 0.95 -12.19 -10.37
C ASP A 123 0.35 -10.94 -11.05
N TYR A 124 1.11 -9.84 -11.17
CA TYR A 124 0.62 -8.58 -11.72
C TYR A 124 -0.11 -8.75 -13.06
N LYS A 125 0.47 -9.53 -13.97
CA LYS A 125 -0.10 -9.74 -15.32
C LYS A 125 -1.39 -10.54 -15.28
N GLU A 126 -1.54 -11.43 -14.31
CA GLU A 126 -2.72 -12.26 -14.14
C GLU A 126 -3.90 -11.45 -13.58
N TYR A 127 -3.63 -10.56 -12.63
CA TYR A 127 -4.67 -9.84 -11.89
C TYR A 127 -4.84 -8.37 -12.29
N VAL A 128 -4.07 -7.84 -13.23
CA VAL A 128 -4.16 -6.42 -13.64
C VAL A 128 -5.55 -6.00 -14.12
N ASP A 129 -6.33 -6.91 -14.69
CA ASP A 129 -7.70 -6.70 -15.14
C ASP A 129 -8.75 -7.49 -14.33
N ALA A 130 -8.36 -8.15 -13.24
CA ALA A 130 -9.26 -8.91 -12.38
C ALA A 130 -9.91 -8.00 -11.32
N TRP A 131 -11.07 -7.47 -11.65
CA TRP A 131 -11.81 -6.50 -10.81
C TRP A 131 -12.49 -7.11 -9.59
N ASP A 132 -12.68 -8.40 -9.57
CA ASP A 132 -13.20 -9.22 -8.48
C ASP A 132 -12.11 -9.60 -7.46
N SER A 133 -10.84 -9.46 -7.81
CA SER A 133 -9.71 -9.72 -6.94
C SER A 133 -9.40 -8.49 -6.06
N ARG A 134 -9.27 -8.71 -4.74
CA ARG A 134 -9.01 -7.65 -3.75
C ARG A 134 -7.82 -8.06 -2.87
N ASN A 135 -6.65 -8.17 -3.48
CA ASN A 135 -5.46 -8.71 -2.83
C ASN A 135 -4.45 -7.62 -2.38
N HIS A 136 -4.74 -6.33 -2.61
CA HIS A 136 -3.83 -5.25 -2.24
C HIS A 136 -4.58 -3.96 -1.84
N PRO A 137 -4.01 -3.14 -0.93
CA PRO A 137 -4.52 -1.82 -0.60
C PRO A 137 -4.37 -0.85 -1.78
N VAL A 138 -5.32 0.08 -1.88
CA VAL A 138 -5.29 1.18 -2.85
C VAL A 138 -5.43 2.50 -2.12
N TYR A 139 -4.46 3.37 -2.28
CA TYR A 139 -4.47 4.72 -1.72
C TYR A 139 -4.94 5.73 -2.76
N VAL A 140 -5.83 6.63 -2.36
CA VAL A 140 -6.40 7.65 -3.23
C VAL A 140 -6.14 9.03 -2.63
N GLN A 141 -5.43 9.87 -3.36
CA GLN A 141 -5.32 11.29 -3.02
C GLN A 141 -6.39 12.06 -3.80
N LEU A 142 -7.34 12.63 -3.06
CA LEU A 142 -8.41 13.43 -3.67
C LEU A 142 -7.89 14.79 -4.16
N GLU A 143 -8.54 15.34 -5.19
CA GLU A 143 -8.35 16.74 -5.58
C GLU A 143 -8.78 17.67 -4.45
N GLU A 144 -8.20 18.87 -4.43
CA GLU A 144 -8.57 19.90 -3.45
C GLU A 144 -10.05 20.25 -3.55
N GLY A 145 -10.74 20.28 -2.41
CA GLY A 145 -12.18 20.56 -2.34
C GLY A 145 -13.10 19.38 -2.67
N VAL A 146 -12.55 18.22 -3.07
CA VAL A 146 -13.34 17.00 -3.29
C VAL A 146 -13.52 16.24 -1.97
N THR A 147 -14.77 15.95 -1.63
CA THR A 147 -15.09 15.13 -0.45
C THR A 147 -15.11 13.64 -0.79
N THR A 148 -14.90 12.78 0.24
CA THR A 148 -15.02 11.33 0.09
C THR A 148 -16.38 10.93 -0.52
N SER A 149 -17.47 11.52 -0.05
CA SER A 149 -18.81 11.25 -0.56
C SER A 149 -18.99 11.61 -2.04
N GLN A 150 -18.36 12.70 -2.51
CA GLN A 150 -18.39 13.05 -3.93
C GLN A 150 -17.59 12.08 -4.79
N PHE A 151 -16.45 11.60 -4.29
CA PHE A 151 -15.67 10.55 -4.96
C PHE A 151 -16.46 9.24 -5.01
N GLU A 152 -16.98 8.77 -3.87
CA GLU A 152 -17.75 7.52 -3.76
C GLU A 152 -18.95 7.51 -4.71
N LYS A 153 -19.72 8.60 -4.77
CA LYS A 153 -20.83 8.74 -5.73
C LYS A 153 -20.36 8.66 -7.18
N SER A 154 -19.22 9.22 -7.51
CA SER A 154 -18.69 9.16 -8.88
C SER A 154 -18.20 7.77 -9.30
N THR A 155 -18.00 6.85 -8.38
CA THR A 155 -17.53 5.48 -8.67
C THR A 155 -18.65 4.45 -8.75
N VAL A 156 -19.91 4.85 -8.55
CA VAL A 156 -21.07 3.92 -8.55
C VAL A 156 -21.19 3.17 -9.88
N ASP A 157 -21.22 3.90 -11.00
CA ASP A 157 -21.35 3.29 -12.32
C ASP A 157 -20.19 2.35 -12.65
N PHE A 158 -18.99 2.76 -12.24
CA PHE A 158 -17.79 1.91 -12.36
C PHE A 158 -17.95 0.63 -11.55
N THR A 159 -18.42 0.73 -10.29
CA THR A 159 -18.61 -0.43 -9.41
C THR A 159 -19.68 -1.37 -9.98
N LEU A 160 -20.76 -0.84 -10.50
CA LEU A 160 -21.82 -1.62 -11.14
C LEU A 160 -21.30 -2.39 -12.35
N LEU A 161 -20.54 -1.72 -13.22
CA LEU A 161 -19.99 -2.32 -14.44
C LEU A 161 -19.03 -3.48 -14.13
N HIS A 162 -18.12 -3.30 -13.17
CA HIS A 162 -17.07 -4.27 -12.90
C HIS A 162 -17.42 -5.34 -11.84
N ASN A 163 -18.55 -5.21 -11.16
CA ASN A 163 -19.03 -6.21 -10.20
C ASN A 163 -20.43 -6.74 -10.56
N GLU A 164 -20.82 -6.69 -11.84
CA GLU A 164 -22.17 -7.09 -12.29
C GLU A 164 -22.51 -8.52 -11.89
N GLU A 165 -21.60 -9.49 -12.12
CA GLU A 165 -21.80 -10.88 -11.75
C GLU A 165 -21.95 -11.06 -10.25
N GLN A 166 -21.08 -10.44 -9.45
CA GLN A 166 -21.15 -10.49 -7.99
C GLN A 166 -22.46 -9.90 -7.48
N ILE A 167 -22.89 -8.77 -8.03
CA ILE A 167 -24.16 -8.12 -7.68
C ILE A 167 -25.35 -9.01 -8.02
N ASN A 168 -25.34 -9.67 -9.17
CA ASN A 168 -26.39 -10.60 -9.57
C ASN A 168 -26.45 -11.84 -8.66
N ASN A 169 -25.29 -12.36 -8.22
CA ASN A 169 -25.21 -13.42 -7.23
C ASN A 169 -25.79 -12.96 -5.88
N MET A 170 -25.42 -11.78 -5.40
CA MET A 170 -25.96 -11.21 -4.16
C MET A 170 -27.49 -11.05 -4.21
N LYS A 171 -28.03 -10.58 -5.34
CA LYS A 171 -29.49 -10.46 -5.55
C LYS A 171 -30.17 -11.82 -5.52
N ARG A 172 -29.61 -12.80 -6.20
CA ARG A 172 -30.15 -14.19 -6.21
C ARG A 172 -30.14 -14.80 -4.81
N ASP A 173 -29.11 -14.51 -4.01
CA ASP A 173 -28.95 -15.01 -2.65
C ASP A 173 -29.76 -14.23 -1.61
N GLY A 174 -30.60 -13.26 -2.05
CA GLY A 174 -31.53 -12.52 -1.21
C GLY A 174 -30.93 -11.33 -0.46
N ALA A 175 -29.71 -10.90 -0.81
CA ALA A 175 -29.14 -9.69 -0.24
C ALA A 175 -30.05 -8.46 -0.52
N GLN A 176 -30.07 -7.53 0.43
CA GLN A 176 -30.82 -6.28 0.29
C GLN A 176 -29.85 -5.15 -0.08
N PRO A 177 -30.26 -4.21 -0.94
CA PRO A 177 -29.47 -3.04 -1.25
C PRO A 177 -29.32 -2.14 -0.01
N ASP A 178 -28.33 -1.24 -0.04
CA ASP A 178 -28.19 -0.18 0.95
C ASP A 178 -29.33 0.87 0.83
N VAL A 179 -29.31 1.89 1.70
CA VAL A 179 -30.31 2.97 1.73
C VAL A 179 -30.37 3.80 0.43
N ASN A 180 -29.35 3.70 -0.42
CA ASN A 180 -29.26 4.38 -1.73
C ASN A 180 -29.61 3.44 -2.89
N GLY A 181 -29.99 2.18 -2.62
CA GLY A 181 -30.33 1.17 -3.63
C GLY A 181 -29.12 0.43 -4.21
N ASN A 182 -27.91 0.57 -3.64
CA ASN A 182 -26.69 -0.07 -4.14
C ASN A 182 -26.42 -1.39 -3.43
N TYR A 183 -26.02 -2.42 -4.20
CA TYR A 183 -25.57 -3.70 -3.66
C TYR A 183 -24.06 -3.72 -3.38
N ALA A 184 -23.29 -2.89 -4.07
CA ALA A 184 -21.87 -2.73 -3.88
C ALA A 184 -21.46 -1.28 -4.11
N GLN A 185 -20.52 -0.77 -3.36
CA GLN A 185 -19.93 0.56 -3.56
C GLN A 185 -18.51 0.59 -3.05
N LEU A 186 -17.66 1.40 -3.69
CA LEU A 186 -16.35 1.74 -3.16
C LEU A 186 -16.50 2.78 -2.06
N LYS A 187 -15.90 2.52 -0.90
CA LYS A 187 -15.83 3.48 0.20
C LYS A 187 -14.40 3.85 0.47
N LEU A 188 -14.16 5.14 0.71
CA LEU A 188 -12.89 5.63 1.15
C LEU A 188 -12.81 5.66 2.67
N LEU A 189 -11.70 5.19 3.20
CA LEU A 189 -11.36 5.34 4.59
C LEU A 189 -10.26 6.38 4.72
N PRO A 190 -10.42 7.41 5.58
CA PRO A 190 -9.33 8.33 5.89
C PRO A 190 -8.11 7.58 6.43
N SER A 191 -6.90 7.93 5.97
CA SER A 191 -5.66 7.29 6.43
C SER A 191 -5.47 7.38 7.94
N THR A 192 -5.98 8.44 8.58
CA THR A 192 -6.01 8.62 10.04
C THR A 192 -6.84 7.56 10.77
N ASP A 193 -7.79 6.94 10.09
CA ASP A 193 -8.72 5.98 10.66
C ASP A 193 -8.29 4.52 10.41
N MET A 194 -7.22 4.28 9.65
CA MET A 194 -6.76 2.94 9.28
C MET A 194 -6.53 2.03 10.49
N HIS A 195 -5.97 2.56 11.58
CA HIS A 195 -5.74 1.78 12.81
C HIS A 195 -7.03 1.32 13.52
N PHE A 196 -8.16 1.93 13.21
CA PHE A 196 -9.45 1.67 13.86
C PHE A 196 -10.47 1.02 12.93
N ALA A 197 -10.12 0.79 11.68
CA ALA A 197 -11.03 0.25 10.68
C ALA A 197 -11.02 -1.28 10.65
N ASN A 198 -12.21 -1.89 10.62
CA ASN A 198 -12.36 -3.34 10.49
C ASN A 198 -12.30 -3.74 9.02
N PHE A 199 -11.09 -3.97 8.49
CA PHE A 199 -10.93 -4.48 7.12
C PHE A 199 -11.03 -5.99 7.02
N ASN A 200 -10.57 -6.73 8.06
CA ASN A 200 -10.64 -8.19 8.12
C ASN A 200 -10.87 -8.62 9.58
N ALA A 201 -11.68 -9.67 9.77
CA ALA A 201 -11.95 -10.25 11.09
C ALA A 201 -10.70 -10.84 11.80
N GLU A 202 -9.59 -10.96 11.10
CA GLU A 202 -8.35 -11.57 11.58
C GLU A 202 -7.32 -10.57 12.15
N THR A 203 -7.51 -9.26 11.92
CA THR A 203 -6.59 -8.26 12.45
C THR A 203 -7.06 -7.80 13.84
N LEU A 204 -6.22 -7.96 14.85
CA LEU A 204 -6.44 -7.40 16.19
C LEU A 204 -6.52 -5.87 16.11
N GLN A 205 -7.74 -5.34 16.07
CA GLN A 205 -7.96 -3.91 16.00
C GLN A 205 -8.24 -3.33 17.36
N VAL A 206 -7.51 -2.26 17.65
CA VAL A 206 -7.74 -1.48 18.86
C VAL A 206 -8.98 -0.60 18.63
N LYS A 207 -10.07 -0.87 19.38
CA LYS A 207 -11.25 0.01 19.33
C LYS A 207 -10.85 1.43 19.70
N ARG A 208 -11.42 2.45 19.04
CA ARG A 208 -11.19 3.88 19.36
C ARG A 208 -11.38 4.22 20.85
N THR A 209 -12.18 3.45 21.55
CA THR A 209 -12.43 3.61 23.00
C THR A 209 -11.30 3.09 23.88
N PHE A 210 -10.40 2.24 23.34
CA PHE A 210 -9.34 1.61 24.15
C PHE A 210 -8.36 2.63 24.78
N PRO A 211 -7.86 3.66 24.06
CA PRO A 211 -7.01 4.67 24.68
C PRO A 211 -7.69 5.41 25.83
N TYR A 212 -8.98 5.70 25.72
CA TYR A 212 -9.75 6.38 26.78
C TYR A 212 -9.98 5.45 27.99
N LEU A 213 -10.12 4.16 27.77
CA LEU A 213 -10.25 3.17 28.85
C LEU A 213 -8.94 3.03 29.62
N VAL A 214 -7.80 2.98 28.93
CA VAL A 214 -6.46 2.97 29.55
C VAL A 214 -6.21 4.26 30.32
N LEU A 215 -6.57 5.41 29.76
CA LEU A 215 -6.46 6.70 30.43
C LEU A 215 -7.33 6.77 31.68
N GLY A 216 -8.56 6.24 31.64
CA GLY A 216 -9.46 6.14 32.79
C GLY A 216 -8.91 5.27 33.91
N ILE A 217 -8.29 4.13 33.56
CA ILE A 217 -7.64 3.25 34.55
C ILE A 217 -6.42 3.93 35.17
N ALA A 218 -5.57 4.60 34.35
CA ALA A 218 -4.42 5.32 34.83
C ALA A 218 -4.84 6.46 35.79
N PHE A 219 -5.94 7.14 35.50
CA PHE A 219 -6.50 8.19 36.36
C PHE A 219 -6.98 7.62 37.72
N LEU A 220 -7.63 6.47 37.70
CA LEU A 220 -8.06 5.75 38.92
C LEU A 220 -6.87 5.35 39.79
N ILE A 221 -5.77 4.88 39.21
CA ILE A 221 -4.57 4.46 39.95
C ILE A 221 -3.89 5.65 40.63
N VAL A 222 -3.95 6.85 40.06
CA VAL A 222 -3.34 8.08 40.61
C VAL A 222 -4.14 8.63 41.82
N PHE A 223 -5.44 8.29 41.91
CA PHE A 223 -6.33 8.79 42.97
C PHE A 223 -6.65 7.75 44.07
N ILE A 224 -6.01 6.59 44.09
CA ILE A 224 -5.99 5.61 45.15
C ILE A 224 -4.65 5.69 45.92
#